data_18bd4ee126b8a917e122010beb9ce8c6
#
_entry.id   18bd4ee126b8a917e122010beb9ce8c6
#
_cell.length_a   1.000
_cell.length_b   1.000
_cell.length_c   1.000
_cell.angle_alpha   90.00
_cell.angle_beta   90.00
_cell.angle_gamma   90.00
#
_symmetry.space_group_name_H-M   'P 1'
#
loop_
_entity.id
_entity.type
_entity.pdbx_description
1 polymer ?
#
loop_
_entity_poly.entity_id
_entity_poly.type
_entity_poly.pdbx_seq_one_letter_code
_entity_poly.pdbx_strand_id
1 'polypeptide(L)'
;MTDDAGVTDAAAHYAPEIDGEPDPGEVVWAWVPYEDDPSQGKDRPVLVLAPDERSAGDGWVGLMLTSQDHDRDAEDEARHGRHWMDVGTGGWDSQGRPSEVRLDRLVRLERAGVRREGAVLDERVFHEVLAARRGLDG
;
A
#
# COMPACT_ATOMS: atom_id res chain seq x y z
N MET A 1 15.45 8.44 16.17
CA MET A 1 14.52 7.93 15.66
C MET A 1 14.54 6.60 15.42
N THR A 2 13.70 5.90 15.65
CA THR A 2 13.80 4.74 15.44
C THR A 2 12.95 4.19 14.75
N ASP A 3 13.21 3.64 13.90
CA ASP A 3 12.46 2.98 13.16
C ASP A 3 12.51 1.67 13.30
N ASP A 4 11.55 1.04 13.45
CA ASP A 4 11.52 -0.32 13.28
C ASP A 4 11.79 -0.63 11.97
N ALA A 5 12.10 -1.71 11.66
CA ALA A 5 12.39 -2.17 10.39
C ALA A 5 11.26 -2.05 9.51
N GLY A 6 11.27 -1.32 8.65
CA GLY A 6 10.24 -1.09 7.73
C GLY A 6 9.73 0.30 7.88
N VAL A 7 8.44 0.48 7.96
CA VAL A 7 7.86 1.77 7.89
C VAL A 7 7.41 2.24 9.24
N THR A 8 7.74 3.46 9.61
CA THR A 8 7.20 4.09 10.79
C THR A 8 6.54 5.35 10.33
N ASP A 9 5.78 5.98 11.20
CA ASP A 9 5.12 7.23 10.88
C ASP A 9 6.13 8.34 10.64
N ALA A 10 7.31 8.21 11.21
CA ALA A 10 8.34 9.21 10.99
C ALA A 10 8.87 9.14 9.57
N ALA A 11 8.91 7.96 8.99
CA ALA A 11 9.36 7.79 7.62
C ALA A 11 8.23 7.89 6.62
N ALA A 12 7.04 7.48 6.99
CA ALA A 12 5.92 7.48 6.08
C ALA A 12 5.19 8.81 6.16
N HIS A 13 5.53 9.72 5.31
CA HIS A 13 4.84 11.01 5.27
C HIS A 13 4.41 11.28 3.84
N TYR A 14 3.32 11.98 3.69
CA TYR A 14 2.73 12.25 2.40
C TYR A 14 3.59 13.25 1.67
N ALA A 15 4.10 12.90 0.54
CA ALA A 15 4.96 13.77 -0.21
C ALA A 15 5.01 13.43 -1.71
N PRO A 16 3.85 13.40 -2.38
CA PRO A 16 3.85 13.04 -3.79
C PRO A 16 4.44 14.17 -4.64
N GLU A 17 5.34 13.85 -5.50
CA GLU A 17 5.94 14.81 -6.39
C GLU A 17 6.11 14.16 -7.75
N ILE A 18 6.08 14.96 -8.80
CA ILE A 18 6.29 14.41 -10.13
C ILE A 18 7.78 14.45 -10.39
N ASP A 19 8.47 13.41 -10.04
CA ASP A 19 9.88 13.32 -10.28
C ASP A 19 10.16 11.91 -10.82
N GLY A 20 11.32 11.45 -10.80
CA GLY A 20 11.67 10.14 -11.35
C GLY A 20 11.40 8.98 -10.44
N GLU A 21 10.94 9.21 -9.21
CA GLU A 21 10.80 8.18 -8.21
C GLU A 21 9.42 8.18 -7.60
N PRO A 22 8.85 7.04 -7.27
CA PRO A 22 7.61 7.02 -6.50
C PRO A 22 7.80 7.63 -5.12
N ASP A 23 6.84 8.42 -4.68
CA ASP A 23 6.90 9.09 -3.39
C ASP A 23 5.77 8.62 -2.48
N PRO A 24 5.91 8.77 -1.16
CA PRO A 24 4.83 8.39 -0.25
C PRO A 24 3.52 9.09 -0.61
N GLY A 25 2.45 8.32 -0.69
CA GLY A 25 1.14 8.81 -1.12
C GLY A 25 0.81 8.49 -2.56
N GLU A 26 1.79 8.12 -3.38
CA GLU A 26 1.50 7.70 -4.74
C GLU A 26 0.95 6.29 -4.73
N VAL A 27 0.09 5.99 -5.71
CA VAL A 27 -0.39 4.62 -5.92
C VAL A 27 0.21 4.15 -7.24
N VAL A 28 0.98 3.09 -7.18
CA VAL A 28 1.67 2.55 -8.35
C VAL A 28 1.16 1.14 -8.62
N TRP A 29 1.36 0.64 -9.82
CA TRP A 29 1.03 -0.75 -10.15
C TRP A 29 2.29 -1.59 -10.05
N ALA A 30 2.19 -2.75 -9.41
CA ALA A 30 3.32 -3.63 -9.26
C ALA A 30 2.85 -5.07 -9.07
N TRP A 31 3.74 -6.00 -9.35
CA TRP A 31 3.47 -7.41 -9.11
C TRP A 31 3.49 -7.65 -7.61
N VAL A 32 2.43 -8.26 -7.09
CA VAL A 32 2.32 -8.58 -5.68
C VAL A 32 2.18 -10.09 -5.55
N PRO A 33 3.12 -10.78 -4.89
CA PRO A 33 3.01 -12.22 -4.72
C PRO A 33 1.80 -12.57 -3.86
N TYR A 34 1.19 -13.71 -4.13
CA TYR A 34 0.10 -14.19 -3.30
C TYR A 34 0.66 -14.59 -1.94
N GLU A 35 -0.09 -14.31 -0.90
CA GLU A 35 0.35 -14.58 0.45
C GLU A 35 0.54 -16.06 0.70
N ASP A 36 -0.33 -16.90 0.15
CA ASP A 36 -0.29 -18.33 0.37
C ASP A 36 0.56 -19.06 -0.67
N ASP A 37 1.01 -18.40 -1.72
CA ASP A 37 1.86 -19.03 -2.74
C ASP A 37 2.71 -17.94 -3.40
N PRO A 38 3.84 -17.58 -2.79
CA PRO A 38 4.66 -16.48 -3.30
C PRO A 38 5.30 -16.74 -4.68
N SER A 39 5.22 -17.98 -5.20
CA SER A 39 5.71 -18.23 -6.54
C SER A 39 4.73 -17.70 -7.59
N GLN A 40 3.53 -17.33 -7.18
CA GLN A 40 2.54 -16.76 -8.06
C GLN A 40 2.08 -15.43 -7.49
N GLY A 41 1.41 -14.65 -8.29
CA GLY A 41 0.92 -13.35 -7.85
C GLY A 41 0.17 -12.67 -8.95
N LYS A 42 -0.02 -11.38 -8.82
CA LYS A 42 -0.77 -10.62 -9.79
C LYS A 42 -0.41 -9.16 -9.66
N ASP A 43 -0.58 -8.41 -10.76
CA ASP A 43 -0.40 -6.96 -10.70
C ASP A 43 -1.52 -6.35 -9.88
N ARG A 44 -1.16 -5.43 -8.99
CA ARG A 44 -2.13 -4.72 -8.17
C ARG A 44 -1.68 -3.29 -7.96
N PRO A 45 -2.60 -2.39 -7.68
CA PRO A 45 -2.20 -1.07 -7.23
C PRO A 45 -1.63 -1.17 -5.81
N VAL A 46 -0.60 -0.42 -5.52
CA VAL A 46 0.06 -0.41 -4.21
C VAL A 46 0.26 1.02 -3.77
N LEU A 47 -0.19 1.33 -2.55
CA LEU A 47 0.04 2.65 -1.96
C LEU A 47 1.45 2.69 -1.42
N VAL A 48 2.28 3.58 -1.93
CA VAL A 48 3.66 3.71 -1.50
C VAL A 48 3.70 4.42 -0.15
N LEU A 49 4.34 3.82 0.83
CA LEU A 49 4.47 4.41 2.15
C LEU A 49 5.84 5.05 2.38
N ALA A 50 6.89 4.42 1.93
CA ALA A 50 8.24 4.91 2.17
C ALA A 50 9.26 4.14 1.34
N PRO A 51 10.47 4.67 1.17
CA PRO A 51 11.55 3.88 0.59
C PRO A 51 11.86 2.67 1.47
N ASP A 52 12.27 1.58 0.86
CA ASP A 52 12.60 0.38 1.61
C ASP A 52 14.03 0.49 2.09
N GLU A 53 14.22 0.71 3.37
CA GLU A 53 15.54 0.92 3.94
C GLU A 53 16.42 -0.32 3.84
N ARG A 54 15.81 -1.50 3.68
CA ARG A 54 16.58 -2.72 3.59
C ARG A 54 17.13 -2.98 2.20
N SER A 55 16.63 -2.26 1.20
CA SER A 55 17.04 -2.48 -0.17
C SER A 55 18.06 -1.48 -0.65
N ALA A 56 18.69 -0.76 0.24
CA ALA A 56 19.72 0.22 -0.06
C ALA A 56 19.24 1.26 -1.09
N GLY A 57 18.00 1.64 -0.97
CA GLY A 57 17.46 2.68 -1.83
C GLY A 57 16.91 2.20 -3.15
N ASP A 58 16.90 0.88 -3.38
CA ASP A 58 16.44 0.38 -4.63
C ASP A 58 15.01 -0.11 -4.63
N GLY A 59 14.21 0.26 -3.69
CA GLY A 59 12.82 -0.16 -3.65
C GLY A 59 12.01 0.63 -2.65
N TRP A 60 10.77 0.21 -2.49
CA TRP A 60 9.82 0.88 -1.60
C TRP A 60 9.02 -0.15 -0.83
N VAL A 61 8.34 0.30 0.21
CA VAL A 61 7.36 -0.53 0.91
C VAL A 61 6.00 0.12 0.76
N GLY A 62 4.98 -0.68 0.70
CA GLY A 62 3.62 -0.19 0.51
C GLY A 62 2.57 -1.18 0.92
N LEU A 63 1.32 -0.79 0.68
CA LEU A 63 0.15 -1.60 1.01
C LEU A 63 -0.65 -1.81 -0.26
N MET A 64 -1.05 -3.04 -0.53
CA MET A 64 -1.78 -3.31 -1.77
C MET A 64 -3.23 -2.88 -1.67
N LEU A 65 -3.80 -2.51 -2.81
CA LEU A 65 -5.20 -2.16 -2.92
C LEU A 65 -5.91 -3.22 -3.76
N THR A 66 -7.21 -3.33 -3.57
CA THR A 66 -8.05 -4.19 -4.40
C THR A 66 -9.40 -3.53 -4.59
N SER A 67 -10.05 -3.79 -5.71
CA SER A 67 -11.42 -3.34 -5.93
C SER A 67 -12.44 -4.36 -5.42
N GLN A 68 -11.99 -5.48 -4.87
CA GLN A 68 -12.90 -6.49 -4.35
C GLN A 68 -13.44 -6.03 -2.99
N ASP A 69 -14.75 -6.17 -2.81
CA ASP A 69 -15.38 -5.72 -1.58
C ASP A 69 -15.26 -6.81 -0.51
N HIS A 70 -14.66 -6.49 0.60
CA HIS A 70 -14.49 -7.41 1.72
C HIS A 70 -15.37 -7.06 2.92
N ASP A 71 -16.29 -6.10 2.77
CA ASP A 71 -17.12 -5.70 3.90
C ASP A 71 -18.03 -6.82 4.36
N ARG A 72 -18.51 -7.64 3.47
CA ARG A 72 -19.44 -8.72 3.83
C ARG A 72 -18.76 -9.78 4.67
N ASP A 73 -17.44 -9.95 4.48
CA ASP A 73 -16.70 -10.96 5.18
C ASP A 73 -15.70 -10.37 6.16
N ALA A 74 -15.93 -9.15 6.61
CA ALA A 74 -14.97 -8.43 7.43
C ALA A 74 -14.58 -9.20 8.69
N GLU A 75 -15.55 -9.84 9.35
CA GLU A 75 -15.26 -10.59 10.55
C GLU A 75 -14.39 -11.80 10.23
N ASP A 76 -14.68 -12.50 9.16
CA ASP A 76 -13.93 -13.67 8.75
C ASP A 76 -12.52 -13.28 8.33
N GLU A 77 -12.39 -12.17 7.61
CA GLU A 77 -11.09 -11.67 7.19
C GLU A 77 -10.25 -11.30 8.41
N ALA A 78 -10.84 -10.66 9.39
CA ALA A 78 -10.14 -10.27 10.60
C ALA A 78 -9.69 -11.48 11.41
N ARG A 79 -10.49 -12.56 11.44
CA ARG A 79 -10.09 -13.78 12.13
C ARG A 79 -8.87 -14.42 11.50
N HIS A 80 -8.63 -14.16 10.21
CA HIS A 80 -7.47 -14.67 9.52
C HIS A 80 -6.33 -13.63 9.46
N GLY A 81 -6.45 -12.53 10.21
CA GLY A 81 -5.42 -11.52 10.27
C GLY A 81 -5.41 -10.56 9.10
N ARG A 82 -6.44 -10.59 8.26
CA ARG A 82 -6.52 -9.69 7.10
C ARG A 82 -7.44 -8.53 7.43
N HIS A 83 -6.91 -7.33 7.38
CA HIS A 83 -7.65 -6.13 7.72
C HIS A 83 -7.66 -5.17 6.52
N TRP A 84 -8.85 -4.78 6.10
CA TRP A 84 -9.04 -3.95 4.91
C TRP A 84 -9.70 -2.63 5.31
N MET A 85 -9.37 -1.57 4.58
CA MET A 85 -9.96 -0.26 4.82
C MET A 85 -10.32 0.36 3.49
N ASP A 86 -11.52 0.95 3.39
CA ASP A 86 -11.97 1.62 2.18
C ASP A 86 -11.15 2.89 1.98
N VAL A 87 -10.69 3.12 0.77
CA VAL A 87 -9.95 4.33 0.42
C VAL A 87 -10.60 5.08 -0.75
N GLY A 88 -11.75 4.63 -1.20
CA GLY A 88 -12.49 5.33 -2.26
C GLY A 88 -11.94 5.03 -3.66
N THR A 89 -12.19 5.94 -4.57
CA THR A 89 -11.81 5.77 -5.96
C THR A 89 -10.64 6.68 -6.28
N GLY A 90 -9.94 6.40 -7.35
CA GLY A 90 -8.84 7.25 -7.80
C GLY A 90 -8.31 6.83 -9.15
N GLY A 91 -7.31 7.57 -9.60
CA GLY A 91 -6.76 7.36 -10.94
C GLY A 91 -6.03 6.05 -11.14
N TRP A 92 -5.80 5.28 -10.08
CA TRP A 92 -5.15 3.99 -10.22
C TRP A 92 -6.08 2.92 -10.82
N ASP A 93 -7.40 3.17 -10.82
CA ASP A 93 -8.35 2.23 -11.43
C ASP A 93 -9.04 2.94 -12.57
N SER A 94 -8.78 2.51 -13.79
CA SER A 94 -9.35 3.15 -14.98
C SER A 94 -10.87 3.07 -15.03
N GLN A 95 -11.46 2.14 -14.29
CA GLN A 95 -12.92 2.02 -14.26
C GLN A 95 -13.52 2.81 -13.10
N GLY A 96 -12.71 3.46 -12.29
CA GLY A 96 -13.20 4.27 -11.19
C GLY A 96 -13.86 3.49 -10.08
N ARG A 97 -13.51 2.23 -9.91
CA ARG A 97 -14.12 1.39 -8.88
C ARG A 97 -13.57 1.74 -7.51
N PRO A 98 -14.40 1.66 -6.46
CA PRO A 98 -13.89 1.87 -5.11
C PRO A 98 -12.87 0.80 -4.75
N SER A 99 -11.84 1.18 -4.01
CA SER A 99 -10.78 0.27 -3.61
C SER A 99 -10.67 0.17 -2.11
N GLU A 100 -10.09 -0.94 -1.66
CA GLU A 100 -9.77 -1.15 -0.26
C GLU A 100 -8.28 -1.39 -0.15
N VAL A 101 -7.66 -0.92 0.92
CA VAL A 101 -6.23 -1.14 1.17
C VAL A 101 -6.08 -2.19 2.25
N ARG A 102 -5.11 -3.08 2.09
CA ARG A 102 -4.84 -4.08 3.12
C ARG A 102 -3.84 -3.51 4.12
N LEU A 103 -4.23 -3.43 5.38
CA LEU A 103 -3.45 -2.75 6.41
C LEU A 103 -2.39 -3.63 7.06
N ASP A 104 -2.59 -4.94 7.08
CA ASP A 104 -1.78 -5.85 7.88
C ASP A 104 -0.58 -6.45 7.16
N ARG A 105 -0.39 -6.12 5.88
CA ARG A 105 0.68 -6.74 5.11
C ARG A 105 1.49 -5.71 4.35
N LEU A 106 2.74 -5.51 4.71
CA LEU A 106 3.62 -4.67 3.94
C LEU A 106 4.11 -5.43 2.72
N VAL A 107 4.11 -4.78 1.59
CA VAL A 107 4.58 -5.34 0.34
C VAL A 107 5.86 -4.61 -0.02
N ARG A 108 6.91 -5.35 -0.42
CA ARG A 108 8.15 -4.73 -0.85
C ARG A 108 8.15 -4.64 -2.36
N LEU A 109 8.52 -3.47 -2.86
CA LEU A 109 8.49 -3.19 -4.29
C LEU A 109 9.91 -2.99 -4.78
N GLU A 110 10.24 -3.59 -5.91
CA GLU A 110 11.53 -3.38 -6.53
C GLU A 110 11.39 -2.39 -7.66
N ARG A 111 12.40 -1.59 -7.87
CA ARG A 111 12.36 -0.52 -8.87
C ARG A 111 11.94 -1.05 -10.25
N ALA A 112 12.46 -2.18 -10.64
CA ALA A 112 12.18 -2.71 -11.98
C ALA A 112 10.73 -3.18 -12.14
N GLY A 113 10.05 -3.46 -11.05
CA GLY A 113 8.69 -3.98 -11.13
C GLY A 113 7.60 -2.96 -10.93
N VAL A 114 7.94 -1.69 -10.75
CA VAL A 114 6.97 -0.67 -10.45
C VAL A 114 6.58 0.11 -11.70
N ARG A 115 5.28 0.27 -11.92
CA ARG A 115 4.78 1.10 -13.00
C ARG A 115 4.01 2.26 -12.40
N ARG A 116 4.43 3.47 -12.73
CA ARG A 116 3.79 4.65 -12.18
C ARG A 116 2.69 5.09 -13.13
N GLU A 117 1.49 5.28 -12.57
CA GLU A 117 0.36 5.70 -13.37
C GLU A 117 -0.05 7.15 -13.06
N GLY A 118 0.73 7.84 -12.26
CA GLY A 118 0.43 9.23 -11.91
C GLY A 118 -0.70 9.39 -10.91
N ALA A 119 -1.08 8.31 -10.24
CA ALA A 119 -2.18 8.36 -9.28
C ALA A 119 -1.66 8.68 -7.90
N VAL A 120 -2.44 9.45 -7.14
CA VAL A 120 -2.07 9.89 -5.80
C VAL A 120 -3.28 9.69 -4.89
N LEU A 121 -3.06 9.17 -3.69
CA LEU A 121 -4.13 9.05 -2.72
C LEU A 121 -4.31 10.40 -2.02
N ASP A 122 -5.53 10.74 -1.69
CA ASP A 122 -5.82 11.98 -0.95
C ASP A 122 -5.04 11.99 0.37
N GLU A 123 -4.48 13.12 0.73
CA GLU A 123 -3.64 13.24 1.91
C GLU A 123 -4.36 12.84 3.20
N ARG A 124 -5.62 13.25 3.35
CA ARG A 124 -6.38 12.91 4.54
C ARG A 124 -6.56 11.39 4.63
N VAL A 125 -6.85 10.74 3.52
CA VAL A 125 -7.03 9.30 3.49
C VAL A 125 -5.71 8.60 3.78
N PHE A 126 -4.62 9.12 3.27
CA PHE A 126 -3.29 8.58 3.55
C PHE A 126 -3.01 8.56 5.06
N HIS A 127 -3.31 9.66 5.73
CA HIS A 127 -3.10 9.73 7.19
C HIS A 127 -4.06 8.81 7.94
N GLU A 128 -5.29 8.62 7.42
CA GLU A 128 -6.24 7.67 8.02
C GLU A 128 -5.72 6.25 7.89
N VAL A 129 -5.09 5.91 6.77
CA VAL A 129 -4.51 4.60 6.56
C VAL A 129 -3.38 4.35 7.58
N LEU A 130 -2.51 5.34 7.77
CA LEU A 130 -1.42 5.19 8.73
C LEU A 130 -1.95 5.02 10.15
N ALA A 131 -2.98 5.77 10.51
CA ALA A 131 -3.58 5.66 11.84
C ALA A 131 -4.23 4.30 12.05
N ALA A 132 -4.92 3.79 11.04
CA ALA A 132 -5.56 2.49 11.12
C ALA A 132 -4.52 1.38 11.25
N ARG A 133 -3.42 1.51 10.53
CA ARG A 133 -2.35 0.53 10.59
C ARG A 133 -1.68 0.51 11.97
N ARG A 134 -1.49 1.69 12.58
CA ARG A 134 -0.93 1.76 13.94
C ARG A 134 -1.84 1.04 14.92
N GLY A 135 -3.15 1.12 14.73
CA GLY A 135 -4.10 0.46 15.60
C GLY A 135 -4.00 -1.04 15.59
N LEU A 136 -3.51 -1.63 14.51
CA LEU A 136 -3.33 -3.07 14.45
C LEU A 136 -2.11 -3.51 15.25
N ASP A 137 -1.12 -2.65 15.36
CA ASP A 137 0.09 -3.04 16.05
C ASP A 137 0.00 -2.82 17.54
N GLY A 138 -0.96 -2.21 17.97
CA GLY A 138 -1.04 -2.05 19.36
C GLY A 138 -1.89 -1.28 19.92
#